data_042eaa740b0fc4cdb190d1cc79fa2608
#
_entry.id   042eaa740b0fc4cdb190d1cc79fa2608
#
_cell.length_a   1.000
_cell.length_b   1.000
_cell.length_c   1.000
_cell.angle_alpha   90.00
_cell.angle_beta   90.00
_cell.angle_gamma   90.00
#
_symmetry.space_group_name_H-M   'P 1'
#
loop_
_entity.id
_entity.type
_entity.pdbx_description
1 polymer ?
#
loop_
_entity_poly.entity_id
_entity_poly.type
_entity_poly.pdbx_seq_one_letter_code
_entity_poly.pdbx_strand_id
1 'polypeptide(L)'
;AGHAARIALQPGHSWAETAMGTNAIGTALAEQRAVAVIGADHYLERNRFLTCIAAPIHAPTGGVLGILDISTSAQVTPVHAQALLQTTAEIIENRLIETLPDAALTIRFHPRPEALSSPLEGLAVFDDTGRLLACNRRAERLLDIADTRRTRPLFGHIFETRWSTVLDHALAANAHPTLLRDRNGRELAARLLAGKLRRTHPASAAETL
;
A
#
# COMPACT_ATOMS: atom_id res chain seq x y z
N ALA A 1 34.25 -6.88 11.61
CA ALA A 1 33.02 -7.40 11.01
C ALA A 1 31.83 -6.72 11.67
N GLY A 2 30.94 -6.07 10.88
CA GLY A 2 29.79 -5.36 11.42
C GLY A 2 28.77 -6.31 12.07
N HIS A 3 27.85 -5.79 12.90
CA HIS A 3 26.80 -6.53 13.57
C HIS A 3 25.99 -7.43 12.61
N ALA A 4 25.69 -6.95 11.41
CA ALA A 4 24.95 -7.68 10.38
C ALA A 4 25.62 -9.02 9.98
N ALA A 5 26.93 -9.07 9.90
CA ALA A 5 27.67 -10.31 9.59
C ALA A 5 27.61 -11.34 10.71
N ARG A 6 27.48 -10.91 11.98
CA ARG A 6 27.38 -11.80 13.14
C ARG A 6 26.05 -12.52 13.23
N ILE A 7 24.98 -11.92 12.72
CA ILE A 7 23.61 -12.42 12.80
C ILE A 7 23.09 -12.98 11.47
N ALA A 8 23.97 -13.10 10.45
CA ALA A 8 23.61 -13.59 9.12
C ALA A 8 22.46 -12.78 8.43
N LEU A 9 22.35 -11.47 8.71
CA LEU A 9 21.50 -10.54 7.95
C LEU A 9 22.22 -10.17 6.65
N GLN A 10 22.21 -11.11 5.71
CA GLN A 10 22.86 -10.93 4.41
C GLN A 10 22.14 -11.77 3.34
N PRO A 11 22.27 -11.42 2.07
CA PRO A 11 21.63 -12.13 0.96
C PRO A 11 21.92 -13.64 0.99
N GLY A 12 20.89 -14.44 0.71
CA GLY A 12 20.98 -15.90 0.69
C GLY A 12 20.68 -16.60 2.03
N HIS A 13 20.48 -15.87 3.13
CA HIS A 13 20.09 -16.44 4.41
C HIS A 13 18.57 -16.42 4.62
N SER A 14 18.04 -17.53 5.13
CA SER A 14 16.62 -17.63 5.48
C SER A 14 16.37 -17.16 6.91
N TRP A 15 15.38 -16.30 7.08
CA TRP A 15 14.85 -15.85 8.37
C TRP A 15 13.43 -16.37 8.63
N ALA A 16 13.00 -17.40 7.89
CA ALA A 16 11.74 -18.06 8.16
C ALA A 16 11.74 -18.67 9.58
N GLU A 17 10.61 -18.65 10.27
CA GLU A 17 10.48 -19.19 11.63
C GLU A 17 10.84 -20.68 11.69
N THR A 18 10.61 -21.44 10.63
CA THR A 18 11.00 -22.84 10.52
C THR A 18 12.51 -23.06 10.60
N ALA A 19 13.31 -22.05 10.20
CA ALA A 19 14.77 -22.12 10.20
C ALA A 19 15.41 -21.43 11.41
N MET A 20 14.81 -20.32 11.87
CA MET A 20 15.41 -19.42 12.87
C MET A 20 14.61 -19.34 14.18
N GLY A 21 13.45 -20.02 14.26
CA GLY A 21 12.51 -19.84 15.35
C GLY A 21 11.94 -18.42 15.39
N THR A 22 11.34 -18.04 16.50
CA THR A 22 10.75 -16.70 16.69
C THR A 22 11.79 -15.60 16.43
N ASN A 23 11.49 -14.76 15.45
CA ASN A 23 12.27 -13.60 15.05
C ASN A 23 11.35 -12.58 14.36
N ALA A 24 11.73 -11.29 14.32
CA ALA A 24 10.83 -10.24 13.84
C ALA A 24 10.43 -10.43 12.36
N ILE A 25 11.35 -10.84 11.49
CA ILE A 25 11.09 -11.02 10.05
C ILE A 25 10.10 -12.15 9.81
N GLY A 26 10.36 -13.34 10.39
CA GLY A 26 9.48 -14.50 10.24
C GLY A 26 8.10 -14.26 10.84
N THR A 27 8.03 -13.68 12.03
CA THR A 27 6.77 -13.37 12.72
C THR A 27 5.97 -12.30 12.00
N ALA A 28 6.62 -11.23 11.46
CA ALA A 28 5.93 -10.22 10.66
C ALA A 28 5.33 -10.80 9.38
N LEU A 29 6.03 -11.75 8.75
CA LEU A 29 5.54 -12.46 7.58
C LEU A 29 4.32 -13.33 7.91
N ALA A 30 4.37 -14.08 9.00
CA ALA A 30 3.30 -14.98 9.43
C ALA A 30 2.04 -14.21 9.87
N GLU A 31 2.21 -13.16 10.67
CA GLU A 31 1.11 -12.38 11.22
C GLU A 31 0.63 -11.23 10.31
N GLN A 32 1.35 -10.94 9.23
CA GLN A 32 1.04 -9.86 8.27
C GLN A 32 0.81 -8.49 8.92
N ARG A 33 1.52 -8.21 10.00
CA ARG A 33 1.52 -6.94 10.73
C ARG A 33 2.90 -6.58 11.24
N ALA A 34 3.09 -5.32 11.59
CA ALA A 34 4.34 -4.88 12.22
C ALA A 34 4.48 -5.53 13.60
N VAL A 35 5.66 -6.10 13.88
CA VAL A 35 6.00 -6.75 15.14
C VAL A 35 7.35 -6.27 15.65
N ALA A 36 7.55 -6.35 16.96
CA ALA A 36 8.85 -6.20 17.62
C ALA A 36 9.18 -7.49 18.35
N VAL A 37 10.44 -7.94 18.23
CA VAL A 37 11.00 -9.08 18.97
C VAL A 37 12.23 -8.56 19.72
N ILE A 38 12.20 -8.62 21.04
CA ILE A 38 13.15 -7.92 21.90
C ILE A 38 13.92 -8.93 22.78
N GLY A 39 15.22 -8.90 22.71
CA GLY A 39 16.07 -9.65 23.61
C GLY A 39 15.68 -11.13 23.73
N ALA A 40 15.20 -11.53 24.89
CA ALA A 40 14.83 -12.91 25.23
C ALA A 40 13.64 -13.47 24.43
N ASP A 41 12.87 -12.62 23.72
CA ASP A 41 11.77 -13.06 22.84
C ASP A 41 12.30 -13.79 21.59
N HIS A 42 13.59 -13.58 21.25
CA HIS A 42 14.22 -14.35 20.19
C HIS A 42 14.41 -15.81 20.59
N TYR A 43 13.97 -16.74 19.74
CA TYR A 43 14.14 -18.17 19.97
C TYR A 43 15.62 -18.54 20.08
N LEU A 44 16.44 -18.11 19.12
CA LEU A 44 17.87 -18.41 19.13
C LEU A 44 18.60 -17.52 20.14
N GLU A 45 19.29 -18.15 21.09
CA GLU A 45 20.03 -17.48 22.15
C GLU A 45 21.07 -16.47 21.61
N ARG A 46 21.74 -16.81 20.50
CA ARG A 46 22.69 -15.93 19.82
C ARG A 46 22.10 -14.62 19.31
N ASN A 47 20.77 -14.49 19.20
CA ASN A 47 20.07 -13.31 18.75
C ASN A 47 19.51 -12.46 19.90
N ARG A 48 19.57 -12.94 21.14
CA ARG A 48 18.99 -12.29 22.32
C ARG A 48 19.62 -10.94 22.69
N PHE A 49 20.72 -10.58 22.07
CA PHE A 49 21.29 -9.24 22.24
C PHE A 49 20.66 -8.19 21.33
N LEU A 50 19.68 -8.55 20.50
CA LEU A 50 19.02 -7.70 19.54
C LEU A 50 17.65 -7.20 20.01
N THR A 51 17.29 -6.02 19.52
CA THR A 51 15.91 -5.56 19.35
C THR A 51 15.66 -5.47 17.86
N CYS A 52 14.72 -6.26 17.36
CA CYS A 52 14.33 -6.31 15.95
C CYS A 52 12.89 -5.86 15.79
N ILE A 53 12.64 -5.02 14.81
CA ILE A 53 11.29 -4.55 14.45
C ILE A 53 11.12 -4.80 12.97
N ALA A 54 10.04 -5.48 12.59
CA ALA A 54 9.77 -5.79 11.20
C ALA A 54 8.34 -5.44 10.83
N ALA A 55 8.13 -4.97 9.60
CA ALA A 55 6.83 -4.66 9.02
C ALA A 55 6.72 -5.24 7.61
N PRO A 56 5.60 -5.90 7.26
CA PRO A 56 5.38 -6.39 5.91
C PRO A 56 5.10 -5.24 4.95
N ILE A 57 5.58 -5.39 3.72
CA ILE A 57 5.24 -4.56 2.56
C ILE A 57 4.33 -5.40 1.66
N HIS A 58 3.10 -4.95 1.44
CA HIS A 58 2.11 -5.68 0.64
C HIS A 58 2.11 -5.25 -0.82
N ALA A 59 1.88 -6.21 -1.70
CA ALA A 59 1.64 -5.92 -3.11
C ALA A 59 0.29 -5.23 -3.31
N PRO A 60 0.14 -4.34 -4.31
CA PRO A 60 -1.15 -3.76 -4.68
C PRO A 60 -2.23 -4.81 -4.97
N THR A 61 -1.83 -5.95 -5.54
CA THR A 61 -2.71 -7.07 -5.90
C THR A 61 -2.90 -8.11 -4.80
N GLY A 62 -2.25 -7.93 -3.65
CA GLY A 62 -2.30 -8.87 -2.53
C GLY A 62 -0.99 -9.63 -2.31
N GLY A 63 -0.88 -10.24 -1.13
CA GLY A 63 0.33 -10.93 -0.68
C GLY A 63 1.41 -9.99 -0.15
N VAL A 64 2.44 -10.58 0.44
CA VAL A 64 3.60 -9.85 0.98
C VAL A 64 4.72 -9.87 -0.05
N LEU A 65 5.20 -8.69 -0.46
CA LEU A 65 6.35 -8.52 -1.36
C LEU A 65 7.68 -8.66 -0.64
N GLY A 66 7.72 -8.25 0.62
CA GLY A 66 8.92 -8.24 1.41
C GLY A 66 8.68 -7.79 2.83
N ILE A 67 9.73 -7.81 3.63
CA ILE A 67 9.72 -7.36 5.02
C ILE A 67 10.73 -6.22 5.16
N LEU A 68 10.28 -5.10 5.71
CA LEU A 68 11.15 -4.02 6.14
C LEU A 68 11.57 -4.31 7.59
N ASP A 69 12.88 -4.36 7.87
CA ASP A 69 13.42 -4.70 9.18
C ASP A 69 14.40 -3.64 9.69
N ILE A 70 14.32 -3.36 10.99
CA ILE A 70 15.30 -2.59 11.73
C ILE A 70 15.80 -3.46 12.88
N SER A 71 17.08 -3.76 12.89
CA SER A 71 17.76 -4.50 13.95
C SER A 71 18.78 -3.62 14.67
N THR A 72 18.72 -3.58 16.00
CA THR A 72 19.61 -2.81 16.85
C THR A 72 19.97 -3.61 18.11
N SER A 73 20.82 -3.06 18.99
CA SER A 73 21.11 -3.70 20.27
C SER A 73 19.89 -3.68 21.19
N ALA A 74 19.73 -4.68 22.05
CA ALA A 74 18.59 -4.84 22.96
C ALA A 74 18.39 -3.71 23.98
N GLN A 75 19.30 -2.74 24.04
CA GLN A 75 19.22 -1.58 24.95
C GLN A 75 18.36 -0.42 24.41
N VAL A 76 17.91 -0.50 23.15
CA VAL A 76 17.11 0.57 22.51
C VAL A 76 15.63 0.25 22.62
N THR A 77 14.84 1.18 23.18
CA THR A 77 13.39 1.02 23.32
C THR A 77 12.70 1.25 21.96
N PRO A 78 11.92 0.29 21.43
CA PRO A 78 11.48 0.28 20.05
C PRO A 78 10.19 1.09 19.75
N VAL A 79 9.58 1.76 20.75
CA VAL A 79 8.21 2.30 20.62
C VAL A 79 8.02 3.22 19.42
N HIS A 80 8.95 4.16 19.20
CA HIS A 80 8.86 5.07 18.05
C HIS A 80 9.31 4.41 16.74
N ALA A 81 10.24 3.46 16.81
CA ALA A 81 10.77 2.78 15.63
C ALA A 81 9.70 1.90 14.96
N GLN A 82 8.82 1.26 15.72
CA GLN A 82 7.73 0.45 15.15
C GLN A 82 6.73 1.29 14.36
N ALA A 83 6.32 2.46 14.91
CA ALA A 83 5.42 3.37 14.22
C ALA A 83 6.06 3.95 12.95
N LEU A 84 7.34 4.32 13.02
CA LEU A 84 8.11 4.81 11.87
C LEU A 84 8.20 3.74 10.78
N LEU A 85 8.52 2.51 11.15
CA LEU A 85 8.66 1.40 10.21
C LEU A 85 7.35 1.09 9.51
N GLN A 86 6.25 1.05 10.26
CA GLN A 86 4.91 0.85 9.70
C GLN A 86 4.53 1.97 8.73
N THR A 87 4.75 3.24 9.10
CA THR A 87 4.49 4.37 8.21
C THR A 87 5.35 4.29 6.95
N THR A 88 6.61 3.90 7.07
CA THR A 88 7.51 3.73 5.92
C THR A 88 7.02 2.62 4.99
N ALA A 89 6.58 1.49 5.53
CA ALA A 89 5.98 0.41 4.74
C ALA A 89 4.72 0.89 4.00
N GLU A 90 3.81 1.63 4.66
CA GLU A 90 2.61 2.23 4.06
C GLU A 90 2.97 3.21 2.92
N ILE A 91 4.03 4.01 3.07
CA ILE A 91 4.51 4.92 2.00
C ILE A 91 5.01 4.12 0.80
N ILE A 92 5.75 3.04 1.01
CA ILE A 92 6.23 2.16 -0.05
C ILE A 92 5.03 1.51 -0.75
N GLU A 93 4.06 0.97 -0.02
CA GLU A 93 2.83 0.38 -0.56
C GLU A 93 2.04 1.39 -1.41
N ASN A 94 1.87 2.63 -0.93
CA ASN A 94 1.21 3.70 -1.68
C ASN A 94 1.94 3.97 -3.00
N ARG A 95 3.28 4.00 -2.98
CA ARG A 95 4.07 4.22 -4.19
C ARG A 95 3.93 3.09 -5.21
N LEU A 96 3.86 1.85 -4.73
CA LEU A 96 3.60 0.69 -5.59
C LEU A 96 2.22 0.76 -6.25
N ILE A 97 1.20 1.20 -5.50
CA ILE A 97 -0.15 1.40 -6.03
C ILE A 97 -0.17 2.48 -7.14
N GLU A 98 0.53 3.60 -6.94
CA GLU A 98 0.60 4.71 -7.91
C GLU A 98 1.30 4.35 -9.22
N THR A 99 2.19 3.37 -9.17
CA THR A 99 2.99 2.97 -10.35
C THR A 99 2.35 1.81 -11.14
N LEU A 100 1.10 1.45 -10.84
CA LEU A 100 0.40 0.41 -11.60
C LEU A 100 0.29 0.77 -13.09
N PRO A 101 0.65 -0.16 -14.01
CA PRO A 101 0.79 0.15 -15.44
C PRO A 101 -0.51 0.49 -16.15
N ASP A 102 -1.64 -0.04 -15.70
CA ASP A 102 -2.95 0.12 -16.36
C ASP A 102 -3.81 1.19 -15.66
N ALA A 103 -3.18 2.06 -14.87
CA ALA A 103 -3.87 3.15 -14.17
C ALA A 103 -4.38 4.20 -15.17
N ALA A 104 -5.70 4.36 -15.27
CA ALA A 104 -6.33 5.44 -16.02
C ALA A 104 -6.65 6.64 -15.13
N LEU A 105 -6.98 6.41 -13.87
CA LEU A 105 -7.25 7.44 -12.88
C LEU A 105 -6.73 7.04 -11.51
N THR A 106 -5.99 7.94 -10.89
CA THR A 106 -5.59 7.87 -9.48
C THR A 106 -6.37 8.92 -8.69
N ILE A 107 -7.01 8.51 -7.62
CA ILE A 107 -7.77 9.38 -6.72
C ILE A 107 -7.13 9.35 -5.34
N ARG A 108 -6.75 10.52 -4.84
CA ARG A 108 -6.34 10.75 -3.45
C ARG A 108 -7.45 11.51 -2.77
N PHE A 109 -7.93 11.04 -1.63
CA PHE A 109 -9.11 11.61 -1.00
C PHE A 109 -9.08 11.51 0.52
N HIS A 110 -9.77 12.46 1.18
CA HIS A 110 -9.99 12.43 2.61
C HIS A 110 -11.24 13.29 2.96
N PRO A 111 -12.01 12.97 4.03
CA PRO A 111 -13.11 13.83 4.49
C PRO A 111 -12.68 15.25 4.87
N ARG A 112 -11.43 15.43 5.30
CA ARG A 112 -10.84 16.74 5.62
C ARG A 112 -9.84 17.15 4.56
N PRO A 113 -10.03 18.29 3.87
CA PRO A 113 -9.11 18.76 2.81
C PRO A 113 -7.65 18.90 3.29
N GLU A 114 -7.42 19.25 4.55
CA GLU A 114 -6.09 19.44 5.14
C GLU A 114 -5.29 18.15 5.26
N ALA A 115 -5.97 17.01 5.23
CA ALA A 115 -5.32 15.68 5.28
C ALA A 115 -4.90 15.17 3.90
N LEU A 116 -5.24 15.87 2.81
CA LEU A 116 -4.73 15.55 1.48
C LEU A 116 -3.22 15.78 1.43
N SER A 117 -2.50 14.91 0.74
CA SER A 117 -1.04 14.86 0.66
C SER A 117 -0.34 14.51 1.98
N SER A 118 -1.07 13.91 2.91
CA SER A 118 -0.52 13.34 4.15
C SER A 118 -0.63 11.81 4.13
N PRO A 119 0.05 11.08 5.03
CA PRO A 119 -0.10 9.63 5.16
C PRO A 119 -1.52 9.17 5.55
N LEU A 120 -2.42 10.11 5.87
CA LEU A 120 -3.79 9.80 6.27
C LEU A 120 -4.76 9.70 5.09
N GLU A 121 -4.36 10.14 3.89
CA GLU A 121 -5.23 10.12 2.72
C GLU A 121 -5.55 8.71 2.22
N GLY A 122 -6.76 8.51 1.72
CA GLY A 122 -7.14 7.36 0.92
C GLY A 122 -6.56 7.48 -0.49
N LEU A 123 -6.02 6.39 -1.01
CA LEU A 123 -5.50 6.27 -2.36
C LEU A 123 -6.24 5.15 -3.07
N ALA A 124 -6.82 5.43 -4.24
CA ALA A 124 -7.50 4.45 -5.07
C ALA A 124 -7.13 4.65 -6.54
N VAL A 125 -6.87 3.57 -7.24
CA VAL A 125 -6.46 3.57 -8.64
C VAL A 125 -7.43 2.73 -9.45
N PHE A 126 -7.89 3.30 -10.58
CA PHE A 126 -8.88 2.70 -11.46
C PHE A 126 -8.32 2.54 -12.88
N ASP A 127 -8.76 1.50 -13.57
CA ASP A 127 -8.50 1.31 -15.00
C ASP A 127 -9.41 2.18 -15.88
N ASP A 128 -9.26 2.09 -17.18
CA ASP A 128 -10.03 2.85 -18.18
C ASP A 128 -11.53 2.49 -18.20
N THR A 129 -11.92 1.33 -17.68
CA THR A 129 -13.33 0.91 -17.54
C THR A 129 -13.95 1.41 -16.23
N GLY A 130 -13.18 2.07 -15.37
CA GLY A 130 -13.61 2.50 -14.04
C GLY A 130 -13.59 1.37 -13.01
N ARG A 131 -12.90 0.25 -13.25
CA ARG A 131 -12.74 -0.83 -12.29
C ARG A 131 -11.57 -0.53 -11.36
N LEU A 132 -11.75 -0.76 -10.07
CA LEU A 132 -10.70 -0.58 -9.08
C LEU A 132 -9.56 -1.57 -9.34
N LEU A 133 -8.35 -1.06 -9.56
CA LEU A 133 -7.12 -1.85 -9.68
C LEU A 133 -6.52 -2.14 -8.31
N ALA A 134 -6.39 -1.10 -7.51
CA ALA A 134 -5.88 -1.20 -6.14
C ALA A 134 -6.29 0.00 -5.32
N CYS A 135 -6.27 -0.14 -4.00
CA CYS A 135 -6.37 0.96 -3.07
C CYS A 135 -5.53 0.67 -1.81
N ASN A 136 -5.22 1.72 -1.06
CA ASN A 136 -4.54 1.56 0.21
C ASN A 136 -5.54 1.25 1.34
N ARG A 137 -5.03 0.78 2.48
CA ARG A 137 -5.85 0.44 3.65
C ARG A 137 -6.64 1.64 4.21
N ARG A 138 -6.16 2.87 3.98
CA ARG A 138 -6.89 4.09 4.37
C ARG A 138 -8.14 4.27 3.52
N ALA A 139 -8.04 4.05 2.21
CA ALA A 139 -9.17 4.09 1.30
C ALA A 139 -10.23 3.04 1.68
N GLU A 140 -9.82 1.80 1.98
CA GLU A 140 -10.75 0.75 2.42
C GLU A 140 -11.54 1.18 3.67
N ARG A 141 -10.85 1.73 4.67
CA ARG A 141 -11.51 2.21 5.91
C ARG A 141 -12.38 3.45 5.69
N LEU A 142 -11.89 4.43 4.91
CA LEU A 142 -12.63 5.67 4.65
C LEU A 142 -13.90 5.42 3.85
N LEU A 143 -13.89 4.46 2.93
CA LEU A 143 -15.02 4.13 2.06
C LEU A 143 -15.90 3.00 2.62
N ASP A 144 -15.46 2.38 3.72
CA ASP A 144 -16.13 1.21 4.31
C ASP A 144 -16.32 0.06 3.29
N ILE A 145 -15.27 -0.18 2.51
CA ILE A 145 -15.23 -1.24 1.51
C ILE A 145 -14.23 -2.32 1.95
N ALA A 146 -14.73 -3.54 2.07
CA ALA A 146 -13.89 -4.69 2.40
C ALA A 146 -13.51 -5.48 1.15
N ASP A 147 -12.39 -6.19 1.25
CA ASP A 147 -11.93 -7.16 0.24
C ASP A 147 -11.86 -6.60 -1.20
N THR A 148 -11.42 -5.36 -1.33
CA THR A 148 -11.33 -4.65 -2.61
C THR A 148 -10.45 -5.37 -3.64
N ARG A 149 -9.44 -6.11 -3.15
CA ARG A 149 -8.53 -6.90 -3.99
C ARG A 149 -9.23 -8.04 -4.71
N ARG A 150 -10.24 -8.63 -4.08
CA ARG A 150 -11.03 -9.73 -4.62
C ARG A 150 -12.21 -9.25 -5.44
N THR A 151 -12.93 -8.25 -4.96
CA THR A 151 -14.17 -7.76 -5.57
C THR A 151 -13.92 -6.82 -6.73
N ARG A 152 -12.82 -6.02 -6.69
CA ARG A 152 -12.45 -5.01 -7.68
C ARG A 152 -13.66 -4.21 -8.18
N PRO A 153 -14.34 -3.49 -7.28
CA PRO A 153 -15.61 -2.85 -7.59
C PRO A 153 -15.45 -1.78 -8.69
N LEU A 154 -16.52 -1.51 -9.41
CA LEU A 154 -16.58 -0.38 -10.33
C LEU A 154 -16.67 0.93 -9.54
N PHE A 155 -16.13 2.01 -10.11
CA PHE A 155 -16.17 3.36 -9.57
C PHE A 155 -17.57 3.76 -9.10
N GLY A 156 -18.60 3.51 -9.95
CA GLY A 156 -19.98 3.79 -9.62
C GLY A 156 -20.58 2.98 -8.46
N HIS A 157 -19.91 1.92 -8.00
CA HIS A 157 -20.30 1.21 -6.77
C HIS A 157 -19.71 1.85 -5.51
N ILE A 158 -18.73 2.74 -5.66
CA ILE A 158 -18.01 3.41 -4.57
C ILE A 158 -18.46 4.86 -4.44
N PHE A 159 -18.58 5.57 -5.58
CA PHE A 159 -18.91 6.99 -5.64
C PHE A 159 -20.22 7.25 -6.41
N GLU A 160 -20.92 8.32 -6.05
CA GLU A 160 -22.16 8.73 -6.73
C GLU A 160 -21.90 9.40 -8.08
N THR A 161 -20.74 10.07 -8.23
CA THR A 161 -20.36 10.78 -9.46
C THR A 161 -20.16 9.79 -10.62
N ARG A 162 -20.49 10.19 -11.83
CA ARG A 162 -20.29 9.37 -13.02
C ARG A 162 -18.82 9.25 -13.36
N TRP A 163 -18.40 8.06 -13.76
CA TRP A 163 -17.00 7.77 -14.15
C TRP A 163 -16.49 8.74 -15.23
N SER A 164 -17.25 8.96 -16.31
CA SER A 164 -16.86 9.88 -17.39
C SER A 164 -16.59 11.30 -16.87
N THR A 165 -17.45 11.82 -16.01
CA THR A 165 -17.31 13.17 -15.45
C THR A 165 -16.02 13.31 -14.63
N VAL A 166 -15.66 12.30 -13.83
CA VAL A 166 -14.43 12.33 -13.02
C VAL A 166 -13.19 12.20 -13.89
N LEU A 167 -13.25 11.37 -14.93
CA LEU A 167 -12.15 11.20 -15.87
C LEU A 167 -11.92 12.49 -16.69
N ASP A 168 -12.99 13.12 -17.21
CA ASP A 168 -12.90 14.40 -17.92
C ASP A 168 -12.31 15.49 -17.03
N HIS A 169 -12.71 15.54 -15.76
CA HIS A 169 -12.16 16.49 -14.79
C HIS A 169 -10.66 16.25 -14.54
N ALA A 170 -10.24 15.00 -14.43
CA ALA A 170 -8.82 14.64 -14.27
C ALA A 170 -7.97 15.00 -15.51
N LEU A 171 -8.54 14.80 -16.72
CA LEU A 171 -7.88 15.12 -17.98
C LEU A 171 -7.77 16.64 -18.21
N ALA A 172 -8.70 17.43 -17.68
CA ALA A 172 -8.66 18.89 -17.75
C ALA A 172 -7.52 19.50 -16.91
N ALA A 173 -6.68 18.67 -16.29
CA ALA A 173 -5.50 19.06 -15.49
C ALA A 173 -5.79 20.09 -14.37
N ASN A 174 -6.99 20.07 -13.82
CA ASN A 174 -7.35 20.93 -12.70
C ASN A 174 -6.63 20.45 -11.44
N ALA A 175 -5.56 21.15 -11.05
CA ALA A 175 -4.75 20.84 -9.86
C ALA A 175 -5.50 21.07 -8.53
N HIS A 176 -6.70 21.65 -8.59
CA HIS A 176 -7.49 21.96 -7.38
C HIS A 176 -8.25 20.74 -6.88
N PRO A 177 -8.32 20.56 -5.55
CA PRO A 177 -9.17 19.53 -4.98
C PRO A 177 -10.61 19.71 -5.41
N THR A 178 -11.27 18.62 -5.77
CA THR A 178 -12.71 18.56 -6.04
C THR A 178 -13.43 17.84 -4.92
N LEU A 179 -14.75 17.93 -4.87
CA LEU A 179 -15.56 17.17 -3.94
C LEU A 179 -16.14 15.94 -4.65
N LEU A 180 -15.92 14.78 -4.07
CA LEU A 180 -16.57 13.53 -4.43
C LEU A 180 -17.52 13.13 -3.31
N ARG A 181 -18.66 12.52 -3.67
CA ARG A 181 -19.56 11.92 -2.69
C ARG A 181 -19.51 10.41 -2.81
N ASP A 182 -19.31 9.72 -1.70
CA ASP A 182 -19.37 8.26 -1.68
C ASP A 182 -20.83 7.77 -1.66
N ARG A 183 -21.04 6.45 -1.81
CA ARG A 183 -22.38 5.84 -1.82
C ARG A 183 -23.10 5.92 -0.45
N ASN A 184 -22.42 6.30 0.60
CA ASN A 184 -23.01 6.57 1.91
C ASN A 184 -23.39 8.06 2.09
N GLY A 185 -23.25 8.87 1.03
CA GLY A 185 -23.56 10.30 1.04
C GLY A 185 -22.49 11.17 1.71
N ARG A 186 -21.29 10.62 2.05
CA ARG A 186 -20.21 11.38 2.68
C ARG A 186 -19.43 12.17 1.63
N GLU A 187 -19.17 13.44 1.92
CA GLU A 187 -18.34 14.29 1.07
C GLU A 187 -16.86 14.09 1.38
N LEU A 188 -16.10 13.95 0.32
CA LEU A 188 -14.66 13.69 0.36
C LEU A 188 -13.97 14.73 -0.52
N ALA A 189 -13.03 15.47 0.04
CA ALA A 189 -12.10 16.26 -0.75
C ALA A 189 -11.18 15.29 -1.52
N ALA A 190 -11.03 15.50 -2.82
CA ALA A 190 -10.31 14.58 -3.69
C ALA A 190 -9.38 15.33 -4.66
N ARG A 191 -8.22 14.75 -4.91
CA ARG A 191 -7.32 15.09 -6.02
C ARG A 191 -7.38 13.98 -7.05
N LEU A 192 -7.61 14.36 -8.28
CA LEU A 192 -7.74 13.46 -9.42
C LEU A 192 -6.50 13.60 -10.30
N LEU A 193 -5.86 12.48 -10.58
CA LEU A 193 -4.66 12.41 -11.42
C LEU A 193 -4.93 11.44 -12.55
N ALA A 194 -4.99 11.96 -13.79
CA ALA A 194 -5.11 11.11 -14.97
C ALA A 194 -3.84 10.29 -15.16
N GLY A 195 -4.00 8.99 -15.36
CA GLY A 195 -2.93 8.08 -15.75
C GLY A 195 -2.62 8.16 -17.24
N LYS A 196 -1.66 7.38 -17.69
CA LYS A 196 -1.39 7.20 -19.11
C LYS A 196 -2.47 6.31 -19.72
N LEU A 197 -3.53 6.90 -20.28
CA LEU A 197 -4.49 6.16 -21.06
C LEU A 197 -3.76 5.44 -22.20
N ARG A 198 -3.80 4.11 -22.22
CA ARG A 198 -3.48 3.38 -23.44
C ARG A 198 -4.52 3.80 -24.48
N ARG A 199 -4.10 4.52 -25.51
CA ARG A 199 -4.90 4.66 -26.73
C ARG A 199 -5.11 3.25 -27.26
N THR A 200 -6.31 2.69 -27.04
CA THR A 200 -6.75 1.51 -27.79
C THR A 200 -6.78 1.94 -29.25
N HIS A 201 -5.86 1.42 -30.04
CA HIS A 201 -5.98 1.49 -31.50
C HIS A 201 -7.32 0.85 -31.85
N PRO A 202 -8.21 1.55 -32.58
CA PRO A 202 -9.35 0.88 -33.16
C PRO A 202 -8.79 -0.24 -34.02
N ALA A 203 -9.25 -1.47 -33.80
CA ALA A 203 -8.92 -2.59 -34.63
C ALA A 203 -9.21 -2.20 -36.09
N SER A 204 -8.16 -2.18 -36.91
CA SER A 204 -8.27 -2.05 -38.36
C SER A 204 -9.27 -3.12 -38.84
N ALA A 205 -10.41 -2.67 -39.33
CA ALA A 205 -11.31 -3.51 -40.07
C ALA A 205 -10.51 -4.09 -41.25
N ALA A 206 -10.28 -5.40 -41.21
CA ALA A 206 -9.70 -6.12 -42.33
C ALA A 206 -10.65 -5.97 -43.49
N GLU A 207 -10.24 -5.22 -44.51
CA GLU A 207 -10.81 -5.28 -45.82
C GLU A 207 -10.61 -6.69 -46.38
N THR A 208 -11.72 -7.36 -46.60
CA THR A 208 -11.78 -8.58 -47.42
C THR A 208 -11.93 -8.14 -48.86
N LEU A 209 -10.97 -8.47 -49.68
CA LEU A 209 -11.11 -8.65 -51.14
C LEU A 209 -10.86 -10.08 -51.50
#